data_fb1a5da335513e790ddb9639d954a70c
#
_entry.id   fb1a5da335513e790ddb9639d954a70c
#
_cell.length_a   1.000
_cell.length_b   1.000
_cell.length_c   1.000
_cell.angle_alpha   90.00
_cell.angle_beta   90.00
_cell.angle_gamma   90.00
#
_symmetry.space_group_name_H-M   'P 1'
#
loop_
_entity.id
_entity.type
_entity.pdbx_description
1 polymer ?
#
loop_
_entity_poly.entity_id
_entity_poly.type
_entity_poly.pdbx_seq_one_letter_code
_entity_poly.pdbx_strand_id
1 'polypeptide(L)'
;MSSRAIQHVFVVGGNGFLGSAVCKAAVARGWKVTSISSSGQPYRTPKGHTPAWTREVDFRQASAFEPPTYRELLESCTAVVHTIGTLLEAPKYKSAVRGSSLGGLVSAFGHAWGLGAAGNPLEKRVPGEEGTYEYINRDAALRVLETFASGPGSTVPRPFVYISAEDIFRPLVPARYIESKRAAEAAIAQEPRVRGIYLRPGLMYHPHTRPLTTPIATLLDLSATMHQKIPLPGAANLLRALASTGLARRSQSSVGLNLTAAVLDSPLEAMARALETPPIHVEHVAQAACEAIAQEDVVGPYGVREMRRLIGWGRAPEARQSEAHTV
;
A
#
# COMPACT_ATOMS: atom_id res chain seq x y z
N MET A 1 18.35 -3.01 -30.49
CA MET A 1 17.53 -3.46 -29.34
C MET A 1 18.45 -3.46 -28.13
N SER A 2 18.32 -2.47 -27.25
CA SER A 2 19.12 -2.43 -26.01
C SER A 2 18.65 -3.57 -25.11
N SER A 3 19.56 -4.47 -24.75
CA SER A 3 19.31 -5.53 -23.77
C SER A 3 18.97 -4.84 -22.43
N ARG A 4 17.68 -4.75 -22.14
CA ARG A 4 17.21 -4.22 -20.84
C ARG A 4 17.75 -5.18 -19.77
N ALA A 5 18.64 -4.69 -18.92
CA ALA A 5 19.21 -5.51 -17.84
C ALA A 5 18.07 -6.15 -17.02
N ILE A 6 18.23 -7.43 -16.71
CA ILE A 6 17.24 -8.16 -15.90
C ILE A 6 17.13 -7.48 -14.55
N GLN A 7 15.93 -7.04 -14.17
CA GLN A 7 15.68 -6.46 -12.88
C GLN A 7 15.81 -7.51 -11.78
N HIS A 8 16.45 -7.14 -10.67
CA HIS A 8 16.46 -7.95 -9.45
C HIS A 8 15.71 -7.19 -8.36
N VAL A 9 14.51 -7.64 -8.04
CA VAL A 9 13.60 -6.95 -7.12
C VAL A 9 13.67 -7.57 -5.73
N PHE A 10 13.90 -6.74 -4.74
CA PHE A 10 13.83 -7.11 -3.33
C PHE A 10 12.44 -6.79 -2.76
N VAL A 11 11.71 -7.82 -2.30
CA VAL A 11 10.36 -7.67 -1.78
C VAL A 11 10.33 -7.87 -0.27
N VAL A 12 10.02 -6.83 0.47
CA VAL A 12 9.86 -6.89 1.93
C VAL A 12 8.43 -7.29 2.28
N GLY A 13 8.26 -8.49 2.86
CA GLY A 13 6.94 -9.06 3.16
C GLY A 13 6.33 -9.89 2.03
N GLY A 14 7.14 -10.53 1.18
CA GLY A 14 6.68 -11.21 -0.04
C GLY A 14 5.80 -12.45 0.16
N ASN A 15 5.64 -12.97 1.36
CA ASN A 15 4.65 -14.00 1.66
C ASN A 15 3.31 -13.44 2.18
N GLY A 16 3.20 -12.11 2.29
CA GLY A 16 1.97 -11.42 2.67
C GLY A 16 0.98 -11.27 1.50
N PHE A 17 -0.18 -10.67 1.78
CA PHE A 17 -1.27 -10.47 0.81
C PHE A 17 -0.85 -9.72 -0.45
N LEU A 18 -0.23 -8.55 -0.32
CA LEU A 18 0.24 -7.77 -1.46
C LEU A 18 1.63 -8.23 -1.92
N GLY A 19 2.53 -8.55 -0.97
CA GLY A 19 3.89 -8.97 -1.31
C GLY A 19 3.93 -10.21 -2.20
N SER A 20 3.06 -11.19 -1.96
CA SER A 20 2.96 -12.38 -2.82
C SER A 20 2.48 -12.05 -4.24
N ALA A 21 1.56 -11.11 -4.38
CA ALA A 21 1.12 -10.63 -5.68
C ALA A 21 2.24 -9.89 -6.43
N VAL A 22 3.06 -9.09 -5.71
CA VAL A 22 4.24 -8.42 -6.28
C VAL A 22 5.27 -9.45 -6.74
N CYS A 23 5.59 -10.45 -5.91
CA CYS A 23 6.51 -11.52 -6.30
C CYS A 23 6.02 -12.24 -7.56
N LYS A 24 4.74 -12.61 -7.62
CA LYS A 24 4.11 -13.24 -8.79
C LYS A 24 4.22 -12.37 -10.04
N ALA A 25 3.92 -11.07 -9.92
CA ALA A 25 3.95 -10.13 -11.05
C ALA A 25 5.39 -9.89 -11.57
N ALA A 26 6.37 -9.85 -10.68
CA ALA A 26 7.78 -9.69 -11.03
C ALA A 26 8.34 -10.95 -11.72
N VAL A 27 8.06 -12.15 -11.18
CA VAL A 27 8.42 -13.43 -11.80
C VAL A 27 7.81 -13.56 -13.19
N ALA A 28 6.52 -13.21 -13.38
CA ALA A 28 5.86 -13.24 -14.68
C ALA A 28 6.52 -12.33 -15.73
N ARG A 29 7.35 -11.37 -15.31
CA ARG A 29 8.17 -10.51 -16.18
C ARG A 29 9.58 -11.04 -16.43
N GLY A 30 9.90 -12.22 -15.91
CA GLY A 30 11.23 -12.79 -15.96
C GLY A 30 12.25 -12.07 -15.07
N TRP A 31 11.79 -11.33 -14.07
CA TRP A 31 12.67 -10.65 -13.12
C TRP A 31 13.14 -11.61 -12.02
N LYS A 32 14.35 -11.41 -11.57
CA LYS A 32 14.85 -12.08 -10.38
C LYS A 32 14.19 -11.48 -9.14
N VAL A 33 13.73 -12.31 -8.22
CA VAL A 33 13.03 -11.87 -7.01
C VAL A 33 13.65 -12.49 -5.77
N THR A 34 14.09 -11.65 -4.85
CA THR A 34 14.45 -12.04 -3.47
C THR A 34 13.39 -11.47 -2.53
N SER A 35 12.84 -12.29 -1.67
CA SER A 35 11.79 -11.89 -0.73
C SER A 35 12.20 -12.17 0.70
N ILE A 36 12.02 -11.20 1.59
CA ILE A 36 12.22 -11.40 3.02
C ILE A 36 10.88 -11.38 3.77
N SER A 37 10.83 -12.20 4.81
CA SER A 37 9.75 -12.22 5.80
C SER A 37 10.24 -12.84 7.11
N SER A 38 9.49 -12.63 8.20
CA SER A 38 9.83 -13.21 9.51
C SER A 38 9.87 -14.74 9.52
N SER A 39 9.13 -15.41 8.63
CA SER A 39 9.13 -16.88 8.53
C SER A 39 10.09 -17.42 7.48
N GLY A 40 10.49 -16.65 6.48
CA GLY A 40 11.25 -17.10 5.31
C GLY A 40 10.52 -18.12 4.42
N GLN A 41 9.26 -18.43 4.74
CA GLN A 41 8.51 -19.46 4.03
C GLN A 41 7.90 -18.93 2.74
N PRO A 42 7.81 -19.75 1.69
CA PRO A 42 7.08 -19.42 0.49
C PRO A 42 5.61 -19.10 0.77
N TYR A 43 5.02 -18.29 -0.10
CA TYR A 43 3.58 -18.00 -0.03
C TYR A 43 2.75 -19.28 -0.18
N ARG A 44 1.73 -19.41 0.67
CA ARG A 44 0.69 -20.44 0.58
C ARG A 44 -0.67 -19.79 0.42
N THR A 45 -1.49 -20.37 -0.46
CA THR A 45 -2.88 -19.95 -0.61
C THR A 45 -3.67 -20.23 0.68
N PRO A 46 -4.85 -19.63 0.90
CA PRO A 46 -5.70 -19.95 2.06
C PRO A 46 -6.06 -21.44 2.18
N LYS A 47 -6.05 -22.17 1.06
CA LYS A 47 -6.27 -23.62 1.01
C LYS A 47 -4.98 -24.45 1.26
N GLY A 48 -3.86 -23.81 1.59
CA GLY A 48 -2.59 -24.45 1.90
C GLY A 48 -1.72 -24.83 0.70
N HIS A 49 -2.13 -24.56 -0.54
CA HIS A 49 -1.35 -24.86 -1.74
C HIS A 49 -0.20 -23.87 -1.92
N THR A 50 0.95 -24.37 -2.36
CA THR A 50 2.11 -23.57 -2.76
C THR A 50 2.11 -23.42 -4.29
N PRO A 51 1.86 -22.22 -4.85
CA PRO A 51 1.80 -22.01 -6.31
C PRO A 51 3.17 -22.24 -6.98
N ALA A 52 3.16 -22.66 -8.24
CA ALA A 52 4.40 -23.00 -8.97
C ALA A 52 5.39 -21.83 -9.08
N TRP A 53 4.92 -20.59 -9.26
CA TRP A 53 5.77 -19.40 -9.36
C TRP A 53 6.65 -19.14 -8.12
N THR A 54 6.27 -19.69 -6.95
CA THR A 54 7.05 -19.52 -5.72
C THR A 54 8.42 -20.19 -5.80
N ARG A 55 8.62 -21.16 -6.71
CA ARG A 55 9.92 -21.81 -6.93
C ARG A 55 10.96 -20.88 -7.58
N GLU A 56 10.49 -19.80 -8.21
CA GLU A 56 11.31 -18.80 -8.89
C GLU A 56 11.66 -17.61 -7.99
N VAL A 57 11.20 -17.64 -6.73
CA VAL A 57 11.46 -16.59 -5.74
C VAL A 57 12.41 -17.13 -4.66
N ASP A 58 13.45 -16.37 -4.38
CA ASP A 58 14.37 -16.65 -3.26
C ASP A 58 13.76 -16.10 -1.97
N PHE A 59 13.06 -16.96 -1.21
CA PHE A 59 12.48 -16.62 0.08
C PHE A 59 13.49 -16.77 1.20
N ARG A 60 13.72 -15.69 1.95
CA ARG A 60 14.68 -15.63 3.07
C ARG A 60 13.99 -15.22 4.36
N GLN A 61 14.42 -15.84 5.46
CA GLN A 61 14.03 -15.38 6.78
C GLN A 61 14.89 -14.19 7.17
N ALA A 62 14.25 -13.03 7.38
CA ALA A 62 14.89 -11.82 7.83
C ALA A 62 13.87 -10.86 8.42
N SER A 63 14.35 -9.93 9.24
CA SER A 63 13.56 -8.86 9.84
C SER A 63 13.89 -7.53 9.18
N ALA A 64 12.87 -6.79 8.72
CA ALA A 64 13.06 -5.44 8.18
C ALA A 64 13.70 -4.48 9.21
N PHE A 65 13.65 -4.83 10.49
CA PHE A 65 14.24 -4.07 11.59
C PHE A 65 15.72 -4.43 11.87
N GLU A 66 16.23 -5.51 11.25
CA GLU A 66 17.57 -6.04 11.48
C GLU A 66 18.40 -6.05 10.18
N PRO A 67 18.97 -4.90 9.77
CA PRO A 67 19.75 -4.78 8.54
C PRO A 67 20.81 -5.87 8.31
N PRO A 68 21.52 -6.36 9.34
CA PRO A 68 22.50 -7.43 9.14
C PRO A 68 21.92 -8.71 8.53
N THR A 69 20.62 -8.98 8.72
CA THR A 69 19.96 -10.19 8.23
C THR A 69 19.66 -10.18 6.73
N TYR A 70 19.72 -9.00 6.06
CA TYR A 70 19.37 -8.87 4.65
C TYR A 70 20.29 -7.93 3.85
N ARG A 71 21.29 -7.29 4.45
CA ARG A 71 22.18 -6.34 3.77
C ARG A 71 22.82 -6.95 2.52
N GLU A 72 23.41 -8.13 2.64
CA GLU A 72 24.06 -8.80 1.53
C GLU A 72 23.08 -9.15 0.40
N LEU A 73 21.82 -9.47 0.75
CA LEU A 73 20.77 -9.75 -0.23
C LEU A 73 20.41 -8.52 -1.06
N LEU A 74 20.52 -7.31 -0.49
CA LEU A 74 20.22 -6.05 -1.17
C LEU A 74 21.31 -5.60 -2.15
N GLU A 75 22.55 -6.03 -1.99
CA GLU A 75 23.69 -5.57 -2.81
C GLU A 75 23.47 -5.82 -4.30
N SER A 76 22.89 -6.96 -4.64
CA SER A 76 22.60 -7.34 -6.03
C SER A 76 21.24 -6.84 -6.54
N CYS A 77 20.44 -6.18 -5.70
CA CYS A 77 19.10 -5.77 -6.06
C CYS A 77 19.06 -4.41 -6.74
N THR A 78 18.31 -4.32 -7.83
CA THR A 78 18.14 -3.07 -8.60
C THR A 78 16.95 -2.25 -8.12
N ALA A 79 16.00 -2.87 -7.42
CA ALA A 79 14.78 -2.23 -6.92
C ALA A 79 14.31 -2.84 -5.60
N VAL A 80 13.58 -2.06 -4.81
CA VAL A 80 12.93 -2.52 -3.58
C VAL A 80 11.43 -2.28 -3.67
N VAL A 81 10.63 -3.25 -3.18
CA VAL A 81 9.19 -3.07 -2.93
C VAL A 81 8.91 -3.38 -1.46
N HIS A 82 8.59 -2.35 -0.69
CA HIS A 82 8.27 -2.47 0.73
C HIS A 82 6.77 -2.62 0.95
N THR A 83 6.33 -3.83 1.31
CA THR A 83 4.91 -4.16 1.47
C THR A 83 4.47 -4.36 2.93
N ILE A 84 5.39 -4.21 3.89
CA ILE A 84 5.04 -4.30 5.31
C ILE A 84 4.24 -3.07 5.72
N GLY A 85 3.20 -3.30 6.49
CA GLY A 85 2.36 -2.28 7.07
C GLY A 85 1.24 -2.89 7.90
N THR A 86 0.72 -2.13 8.84
CA THR A 86 -0.45 -2.52 9.63
C THR A 86 -1.51 -1.44 9.55
N LEU A 87 -2.75 -1.88 9.36
CA LEU A 87 -3.92 -1.00 9.37
C LEU A 87 -4.47 -0.82 10.79
N LEU A 88 -4.32 -1.84 11.63
CA LEU A 88 -4.73 -1.84 13.02
C LEU A 88 -3.62 -2.42 13.89
N GLU A 89 -3.31 -1.75 14.99
CA GLU A 89 -2.24 -2.14 15.93
C GLU A 89 -2.61 -3.33 16.83
N ALA A 90 -3.87 -3.81 16.78
CA ALA A 90 -4.30 -4.92 17.63
C ALA A 90 -3.82 -6.28 17.08
N PRO A 91 -3.13 -7.12 17.91
CA PRO A 91 -2.64 -8.43 17.48
C PRO A 91 -3.76 -9.37 16.99
N LYS A 92 -4.97 -9.25 17.54
CA LYS A 92 -6.16 -10.04 17.18
C LYS A 92 -6.77 -9.69 15.82
N TYR A 93 -6.41 -8.55 15.22
CA TYR A 93 -6.91 -8.12 13.91
C TYR A 93 -6.49 -9.06 12.78
N LYS A 94 -5.25 -9.52 12.79
CA LYS A 94 -4.73 -10.42 11.74
C LYS A 94 -5.50 -11.76 11.71
N SER A 95 -5.92 -12.25 12.87
CA SER A 95 -6.73 -13.48 12.95
C SER A 95 -8.19 -13.23 12.54
N ALA A 96 -8.78 -12.08 12.89
CA ALA A 96 -10.15 -11.72 12.51
C ALA A 96 -10.29 -11.53 10.98
N VAL A 97 -9.30 -10.91 10.33
CA VAL A 97 -9.27 -10.75 8.86
C VAL A 97 -9.08 -12.09 8.16
N ARG A 98 -8.29 -13.00 8.73
CA ARG A 98 -8.11 -14.36 8.19
C ARG A 98 -9.33 -15.25 8.45
N GLY A 99 -10.02 -15.05 9.57
CA GLY A 99 -11.15 -15.87 10.01
C GLY A 99 -12.48 -15.56 9.31
N SER A 100 -12.53 -14.64 8.35
CA SER A 100 -13.72 -14.28 7.54
C SER A 100 -14.98 -13.95 8.37
N SER A 101 -14.83 -13.41 9.58
CA SER A 101 -15.93 -13.07 10.48
C SER A 101 -16.22 -11.57 10.44
N LEU A 102 -17.41 -11.19 9.93
CA LEU A 102 -17.91 -9.81 9.98
C LEU A 102 -18.01 -9.29 11.43
N GLY A 103 -18.44 -10.13 12.36
CA GLY A 103 -18.51 -9.79 13.78
C GLY A 103 -17.13 -9.52 14.38
N GLY A 104 -16.11 -10.29 13.96
CA GLY A 104 -14.71 -10.06 14.37
C GLY A 104 -14.14 -8.74 13.83
N LEU A 105 -14.50 -8.35 12.60
CA LEU A 105 -14.11 -7.06 12.04
C LEU A 105 -14.81 -5.90 12.76
N VAL A 106 -16.15 -5.96 12.96
CA VAL A 106 -16.90 -4.94 13.69
C VAL A 106 -16.39 -4.82 15.13
N SER A 107 -16.11 -5.94 15.80
CA SER A 107 -15.53 -5.95 17.14
C SER A 107 -14.11 -5.34 17.16
N ALA A 108 -13.24 -5.69 16.19
CA ALA A 108 -11.91 -5.12 16.09
C ALA A 108 -11.94 -3.61 15.83
N PHE A 109 -12.86 -3.14 14.98
CA PHE A 109 -13.10 -1.71 14.77
C PHE A 109 -13.69 -1.05 16.02
N GLY A 110 -14.67 -1.66 16.68
CA GLY A 110 -15.27 -1.16 17.93
C GLY A 110 -14.21 -1.01 19.03
N HIS A 111 -13.31 -1.98 19.19
CA HIS A 111 -12.19 -1.88 20.12
C HIS A 111 -11.17 -0.79 19.73
N ALA A 112 -10.89 -0.62 18.43
CA ALA A 112 -10.01 0.46 17.94
C ALA A 112 -10.61 1.85 18.18
N TRP A 113 -11.93 1.94 18.34
CA TRP A 113 -12.68 3.17 18.64
C TRP A 113 -12.89 3.43 20.13
N GLY A 114 -12.38 2.57 21.01
CA GLY A 114 -12.57 2.70 22.45
C GLY A 114 -13.99 2.39 22.93
N LEU A 115 -14.83 1.74 22.10
CA LEU A 115 -16.20 1.35 22.46
C LEU A 115 -16.26 0.06 23.32
N GLY A 116 -15.10 -0.45 23.75
CA GLY A 116 -15.00 -1.60 24.67
C GLY A 116 -14.66 -1.17 26.08
N ALA A 117 -15.13 -1.90 27.08
CA ALA A 117 -14.95 -1.63 28.52
C ALA A 117 -13.49 -1.63 29.04
N ALA A 118 -12.51 -1.95 28.20
CA ALA A 118 -11.09 -1.76 28.46
C ALA A 118 -10.60 -0.70 27.47
N GLY A 119 -10.26 0.49 27.97
CA GLY A 119 -9.83 1.67 27.18
C GLY A 119 -8.85 1.29 26.07
N ASN A 120 -8.81 2.09 25.03
CA ASN A 120 -8.00 1.87 23.83
C ASN A 120 -6.55 1.50 24.24
N PRO A 121 -6.10 0.23 24.08
CA PRO A 121 -4.76 -0.16 24.48
C PRO A 121 -3.68 0.61 23.68
N LEU A 122 -4.08 1.33 22.63
CA LEU A 122 -3.22 2.09 21.73
C LEU A 122 -2.90 3.50 22.26
N GLU A 123 -3.73 4.07 23.11
CA GLU A 123 -3.47 5.39 23.73
C GLU A 123 -2.29 5.38 24.70
N LYS A 124 -1.85 4.20 25.15
CA LYS A 124 -0.79 4.04 26.14
C LYS A 124 0.59 3.72 25.55
N ARG A 125 0.71 3.52 24.22
CA ARG A 125 2.00 3.23 23.60
C ARG A 125 2.66 4.51 23.14
N VAL A 126 3.94 4.64 23.50
CA VAL A 126 4.78 5.77 23.06
C VAL A 126 5.01 5.63 21.54
N PRO A 127 4.84 6.72 20.76
CA PRO A 127 5.13 6.68 19.33
C PRO A 127 6.55 6.19 19.05
N GLY A 128 6.71 5.18 18.18
CA GLY A 128 8.00 4.57 17.86
C GLY A 128 8.33 3.31 18.68
N GLU A 129 7.53 2.94 19.68
CA GLU A 129 7.64 1.64 20.34
C GLU A 129 7.20 0.50 19.41
N GLU A 130 7.72 -0.69 19.68
CA GLU A 130 7.43 -1.91 18.94
C GLU A 130 5.92 -2.17 18.85
N GLY A 131 5.44 -2.38 17.63
CA GLY A 131 4.03 -2.64 17.34
C GLY A 131 3.16 -1.39 17.13
N THR A 132 3.73 -0.19 17.18
CA THR A 132 3.03 1.06 16.82
C THR A 132 2.96 1.28 15.31
N TYR A 133 2.10 2.21 14.86
CA TYR A 133 2.03 2.59 13.44
C TYR A 133 3.36 3.13 12.94
N GLU A 134 4.01 4.00 13.71
CA GLU A 134 5.28 4.60 13.36
C GLU A 134 6.36 3.52 13.18
N TYR A 135 6.45 2.59 14.13
CA TYR A 135 7.42 1.51 14.10
C TYR A 135 7.23 0.62 12.87
N ILE A 136 6.00 0.14 12.62
CA ILE A 136 5.73 -0.82 11.54
C ILE A 136 5.64 -0.14 10.18
N ASN A 137 4.95 1.00 10.07
CA ASN A 137 4.69 1.64 8.78
C ASN A 137 5.82 2.54 8.31
N ARG A 138 6.53 3.21 9.23
CA ARG A 138 7.59 4.17 8.91
C ARG A 138 8.97 3.55 9.14
N ASP A 139 9.29 3.17 10.38
CA ASP A 139 10.67 2.85 10.77
C ASP A 139 11.19 1.59 10.08
N ALA A 140 10.33 0.58 9.87
CA ALA A 140 10.67 -0.60 9.07
C ALA A 140 11.10 -0.23 7.64
N ALA A 141 10.36 0.70 7.01
CA ALA A 141 10.66 1.13 5.64
C ALA A 141 11.95 1.95 5.58
N LEU A 142 12.20 2.82 6.57
CA LEU A 142 13.40 3.65 6.61
C LEU A 142 14.67 2.84 6.85
N ARG A 143 14.63 1.81 7.68
CA ARG A 143 15.79 0.91 7.87
C ARG A 143 16.15 0.16 6.58
N VAL A 144 15.14 -0.30 5.83
CA VAL A 144 15.39 -0.92 4.52
C VAL A 144 15.90 0.11 3.51
N LEU A 145 15.35 1.32 3.50
CA LEU A 145 15.80 2.43 2.65
C LEU A 145 17.27 2.76 2.90
N GLU A 146 17.66 3.00 4.14
CA GLU A 146 19.04 3.33 4.54
C GLU A 146 20.02 2.23 4.11
N THR A 147 19.64 0.96 4.32
CA THR A 147 20.45 -0.19 3.92
C THR A 147 20.59 -0.27 2.41
N PHE A 148 19.49 -0.08 1.67
CA PHE A 148 19.50 -0.10 0.20
C PHE A 148 20.29 1.07 -0.38
N ALA A 149 20.10 2.27 0.15
CA ALA A 149 20.82 3.46 -0.27
C ALA A 149 22.33 3.37 0.02
N SER A 150 22.74 2.70 1.09
CA SER A 150 24.16 2.49 1.44
C SER A 150 24.87 1.43 0.62
N GLY A 151 24.14 0.64 -0.16
CA GLY A 151 24.69 -0.40 -1.03
C GLY A 151 25.47 0.18 -2.22
N PRO A 152 26.00 -0.70 -3.09
CA PRO A 152 26.79 -0.30 -4.25
C PRO A 152 26.10 0.77 -5.07
N GLY A 153 26.81 1.87 -5.35
CA GLY A 153 26.26 3.04 -6.05
C GLY A 153 25.83 2.72 -7.47
N SER A 154 24.64 3.16 -7.83
CA SER A 154 24.19 3.29 -9.22
C SER A 154 24.37 4.74 -9.64
N THR A 155 24.70 4.97 -10.91
CA THR A 155 24.74 6.33 -11.49
C THR A 155 23.35 6.96 -11.60
N VAL A 156 22.31 6.12 -11.51
CA VAL A 156 20.89 6.53 -11.58
C VAL A 156 20.19 6.13 -10.26
N PRO A 157 19.33 6.98 -9.70
CA PRO A 157 18.56 6.65 -8.51
C PRO A 157 17.73 5.38 -8.69
N ARG A 158 17.95 4.40 -7.79
CA ARG A 158 17.28 3.09 -7.86
C ARG A 158 15.84 3.17 -7.34
N PRO A 159 14.85 2.50 -7.96
CA PRO A 159 13.47 2.55 -7.53
C PRO A 159 13.26 1.91 -6.14
N PHE A 160 12.60 2.67 -5.26
CA PHE A 160 12.11 2.24 -3.96
C PHE A 160 10.59 2.43 -3.92
N VAL A 161 9.85 1.33 -4.12
CA VAL A 161 8.39 1.35 -4.09
C VAL A 161 7.92 1.12 -2.67
N TYR A 162 7.28 2.13 -2.11
CA TYR A 162 6.65 2.07 -0.80
C TYR A 162 5.14 1.94 -0.91
N ILE A 163 4.57 0.95 -0.24
CA ILE A 163 3.13 0.78 -0.17
C ILE A 163 2.59 1.68 0.94
N SER A 164 2.08 2.82 0.52
CA SER A 164 1.40 3.79 1.36
C SER A 164 -0.10 3.48 1.45
N ALA A 165 -0.94 4.47 1.64
CA ALA A 165 -2.39 4.32 1.66
C ALA A 165 -3.10 5.59 1.21
N GLU A 166 -4.27 5.45 0.59
CA GLU A 166 -5.20 6.54 0.38
C GLU A 166 -5.87 6.93 1.69
N ASP A 167 -6.08 8.23 1.90
CA ASP A 167 -6.75 8.74 3.09
C ASP A 167 -8.27 8.69 2.93
N ILE A 168 -8.83 7.50 3.06
CA ILE A 168 -10.27 7.22 2.86
C ILE A 168 -10.92 6.51 4.05
N PHE A 169 -10.14 6.11 5.04
CA PHE A 169 -10.66 5.30 6.13
C PHE A 169 -10.94 6.07 7.42
N ARG A 170 -10.61 7.37 7.47
CA ARG A 170 -10.96 8.19 8.63
C ARG A 170 -12.45 8.52 8.63
N PRO A 171 -13.11 8.49 9.77
CA PRO A 171 -12.59 8.27 11.13
C PRO A 171 -12.47 6.78 11.52
N LEU A 172 -12.76 5.80 10.64
CA LEU A 172 -12.71 4.38 10.96
C LEU A 172 -11.30 3.89 11.34
N VAL A 173 -10.29 4.48 10.74
CA VAL A 173 -8.87 4.24 11.05
C VAL A 173 -8.30 5.50 11.70
N PRO A 174 -7.52 5.39 12.77
CA PRO A 174 -6.89 6.54 13.40
C PRO A 174 -6.05 7.38 12.45
N ALA A 175 -6.03 8.70 12.62
CA ALA A 175 -5.22 9.62 11.81
C ALA A 175 -3.74 9.22 11.79
N ARG A 176 -3.19 8.78 12.92
CA ARG A 176 -1.81 8.30 13.08
C ARG A 176 -1.40 7.23 12.03
N TYR A 177 -2.33 6.41 11.56
CA TYR A 177 -2.04 5.46 10.48
C TYR A 177 -1.60 6.19 9.20
N ILE A 178 -2.38 7.17 8.75
CA ILE A 178 -2.05 7.95 7.55
C ILE A 178 -0.83 8.84 7.80
N GLU A 179 -0.72 9.46 8.98
CA GLU A 179 0.42 10.29 9.37
C GLU A 179 1.73 9.50 9.32
N SER A 180 1.74 8.27 9.86
CA SER A 180 2.93 7.40 9.80
C SER A 180 3.33 7.04 8.36
N LYS A 181 2.33 6.82 7.49
CA LYS A 181 2.58 6.57 6.05
C LYS A 181 3.14 7.81 5.34
N ARG A 182 2.59 8.99 5.60
CA ARG A 182 3.08 10.25 5.01
C ARG A 182 4.48 10.63 5.52
N ALA A 183 4.78 10.37 6.80
CA ALA A 183 6.10 10.56 7.35
C ALA A 183 7.15 9.66 6.67
N ALA A 184 6.79 8.41 6.35
CA ALA A 184 7.67 7.52 5.58
C ALA A 184 7.89 8.05 4.15
N GLU A 185 6.83 8.47 3.44
CA GLU A 185 6.94 9.06 2.10
C GLU A 185 7.88 10.28 2.10
N ALA A 186 7.70 11.19 3.07
CA ALA A 186 8.52 12.40 3.21
C ALA A 186 10.00 12.06 3.45
N ALA A 187 10.28 11.07 4.29
CA ALA A 187 11.65 10.64 4.56
C ALA A 187 12.29 9.96 3.34
N ILE A 188 11.56 9.12 2.61
CA ILE A 188 12.04 8.50 1.37
C ILE A 188 12.35 9.55 0.31
N ALA A 189 11.53 10.63 0.22
CA ALA A 189 11.74 11.72 -0.72
C ALA A 189 13.04 12.51 -0.49
N GLN A 190 13.60 12.46 0.72
CA GLN A 190 14.86 13.13 1.06
C GLN A 190 16.10 12.31 0.68
N GLU A 191 15.97 11.04 0.29
CA GLU A 191 17.12 10.20 -0.06
C GLU A 191 17.41 10.30 -1.58
N PRO A 192 18.46 11.03 -1.99
CA PRO A 192 18.72 11.31 -3.41
C PRO A 192 19.19 10.08 -4.20
N ARG A 193 19.65 9.02 -3.53
CA ARG A 193 20.15 7.79 -4.17
C ARG A 193 19.04 6.84 -4.59
N VAL A 194 17.79 7.15 -4.21
CA VAL A 194 16.63 6.34 -4.59
C VAL A 194 15.59 7.17 -5.31
N ARG A 195 14.88 6.53 -6.19
CA ARG A 195 13.68 7.04 -6.83
C ARG A 195 12.48 6.56 -6.04
N GLY A 196 11.95 7.41 -5.16
CA GLY A 196 10.83 7.11 -4.30
C GLY A 196 9.51 7.05 -5.07
N ILE A 197 8.77 5.94 -4.94
CA ILE A 197 7.47 5.71 -5.57
C ILE A 197 6.49 5.30 -4.46
N TYR A 198 5.41 6.04 -4.29
CA TYR A 198 4.46 5.81 -3.20
C TYR A 198 3.13 5.36 -3.75
N LEU A 199 2.88 4.05 -3.74
CA LEU A 199 1.57 3.54 -4.14
C LEU A 199 0.59 3.72 -2.98
N ARG A 200 -0.47 4.48 -3.22
CA ARG A 200 -1.54 4.78 -2.27
C ARG A 200 -2.82 4.01 -2.64
N PRO A 201 -2.89 2.70 -2.37
CA PRO A 201 -4.12 1.97 -2.59
C PRO A 201 -5.21 2.42 -1.62
N GLY A 202 -6.45 2.41 -2.09
CA GLY A 202 -7.63 2.44 -1.26
C GLY A 202 -7.96 1.06 -0.69
N LEU A 203 -9.22 0.63 -0.79
CA LEU A 203 -9.61 -0.72 -0.42
C LEU A 203 -9.03 -1.73 -1.43
N MET A 204 -8.09 -2.56 -0.96
CA MET A 204 -7.57 -3.69 -1.74
C MET A 204 -8.42 -4.93 -1.51
N TYR A 205 -8.83 -5.60 -2.59
CA TYR A 205 -9.62 -6.82 -2.53
C TYR A 205 -9.02 -7.95 -3.36
N HIS A 206 -9.42 -9.18 -3.02
CA HIS A 206 -9.16 -10.39 -3.80
C HIS A 206 -10.21 -11.45 -3.45
N PRO A 207 -10.98 -11.95 -4.43
CA PRO A 207 -12.13 -12.82 -4.17
C PRO A 207 -11.81 -14.08 -3.36
N HIS A 208 -10.65 -14.68 -3.60
CA HIS A 208 -10.28 -15.97 -2.97
C HIS A 208 -9.49 -15.82 -1.66
N THR A 209 -8.75 -14.72 -1.49
CA THR A 209 -7.93 -14.53 -0.28
C THR A 209 -8.59 -13.65 0.76
N ARG A 210 -9.51 -12.77 0.34
CA ARG A 210 -10.30 -11.89 1.20
C ARG A 210 -11.75 -11.79 0.72
N PRO A 211 -12.54 -12.86 0.78
CA PRO A 211 -13.88 -12.91 0.19
C PRO A 211 -14.83 -11.84 0.76
N LEU A 212 -14.72 -11.50 2.04
CA LEU A 212 -15.57 -10.47 2.67
C LEU A 212 -15.31 -9.04 2.18
N THR A 213 -14.14 -8.77 1.61
CA THR A 213 -13.85 -7.45 1.03
C THR A 213 -14.50 -7.26 -0.33
N THR A 214 -14.89 -8.34 -1.01
CA THR A 214 -15.44 -8.29 -2.37
C THR A 214 -16.80 -7.59 -2.44
N PRO A 215 -17.82 -7.91 -1.62
CA PRO A 215 -19.10 -7.20 -1.68
C PRO A 215 -18.97 -5.72 -1.28
N ILE A 216 -18.11 -5.39 -0.32
CA ILE A 216 -17.82 -4.00 0.06
C ILE A 216 -17.14 -3.28 -1.12
N ALA A 217 -16.18 -3.93 -1.78
CA ALA A 217 -15.51 -3.40 -2.95
C ALA A 217 -16.51 -3.14 -4.10
N THR A 218 -17.45 -4.06 -4.35
CA THR A 218 -18.48 -3.88 -5.38
C THR A 218 -19.38 -2.67 -5.09
N LEU A 219 -19.77 -2.49 -3.84
CA LEU A 219 -20.61 -1.34 -3.43
C LEU A 219 -19.85 -0.01 -3.59
N LEU A 220 -18.59 0.04 -3.19
CA LEU A 220 -17.75 1.23 -3.35
C LEU A 220 -17.43 1.53 -4.81
N ASP A 221 -17.22 0.50 -5.64
CA ASP A 221 -16.98 0.68 -7.07
C ASP A 221 -18.22 1.23 -7.79
N LEU A 222 -19.41 0.75 -7.41
CA LEU A 222 -20.68 1.29 -7.89
C LEU A 222 -20.83 2.76 -7.48
N SER A 223 -20.57 3.10 -6.22
CA SER A 223 -20.60 4.47 -5.72
C SER A 223 -19.65 5.38 -6.50
N ALA A 224 -18.39 4.97 -6.66
CA ALA A 224 -17.39 5.74 -7.39
C ALA A 224 -17.77 5.91 -8.87
N THR A 225 -18.36 4.89 -9.49
CA THR A 225 -18.83 4.94 -10.88
C THR A 225 -20.02 5.89 -11.04
N MET A 226 -20.96 5.87 -10.10
CA MET A 226 -22.09 6.81 -10.10
C MET A 226 -21.62 8.25 -9.99
N HIS A 227 -20.66 8.56 -9.10
CA HIS A 227 -20.08 9.91 -8.98
C HIS A 227 -19.38 10.39 -10.24
N GLN A 228 -18.83 9.47 -11.05
CA GLN A 228 -18.18 9.84 -12.32
C GLN A 228 -19.17 10.11 -13.46
N LYS A 229 -20.33 9.43 -13.45
CA LYS A 229 -21.28 9.47 -14.58
C LYS A 229 -22.45 10.45 -14.36
N ILE A 230 -22.79 10.75 -13.11
CA ILE A 230 -23.95 11.57 -12.77
C ILE A 230 -23.48 12.90 -12.18
N PRO A 231 -23.66 14.05 -12.86
CA PRO A 231 -23.21 15.36 -12.39
C PRO A 231 -24.13 15.97 -11.31
N LEU A 232 -24.82 15.17 -10.54
CA LEU A 232 -25.64 15.62 -9.42
C LEU A 232 -24.78 15.78 -8.15
N PRO A 233 -25.10 16.74 -7.25
CA PRO A 233 -24.43 16.86 -5.96
C PRO A 233 -24.67 15.58 -5.16
N GLY A 234 -23.72 14.65 -5.22
CA GLY A 234 -23.78 13.37 -4.54
C GLY A 234 -23.46 13.48 -3.04
N ALA A 235 -23.55 12.34 -2.34
CA ALA A 235 -23.26 12.24 -0.91
C ALA A 235 -21.87 12.78 -0.54
N ALA A 236 -20.87 12.64 -1.43
CA ALA A 236 -19.54 13.20 -1.25
C ALA A 236 -19.54 14.74 -1.18
N ASN A 237 -20.30 15.40 -2.04
CA ASN A 237 -20.43 16.87 -2.03
C ASN A 237 -21.16 17.37 -0.79
N LEU A 238 -22.16 16.61 -0.32
CA LEU A 238 -22.85 16.93 0.95
C LEU A 238 -21.89 16.82 2.13
N LEU A 239 -21.06 15.78 2.19
CA LEU A 239 -20.04 15.62 3.24
C LEU A 239 -19.02 16.77 3.22
N ARG A 240 -18.60 17.23 2.03
CA ARG A 240 -17.72 18.40 1.88
C ARG A 240 -18.40 19.70 2.31
N ALA A 241 -19.64 19.88 1.95
CA ALA A 241 -20.42 21.03 2.41
C ALA A 241 -20.55 21.06 3.93
N LEU A 242 -20.80 19.92 4.57
CA LEU A 242 -20.80 19.80 6.04
C LEU A 242 -19.41 20.05 6.64
N ALA A 243 -18.33 19.59 5.97
CA ALA A 243 -16.95 19.84 6.41
C ALA A 243 -16.58 21.33 6.36
N SER A 244 -17.13 22.08 5.41
CA SER A 244 -16.90 23.54 5.26
C SER A 244 -17.65 24.39 6.28
N THR A 245 -18.71 23.84 6.91
CA THR A 245 -19.45 24.54 7.98
C THR A 245 -18.62 24.56 9.27
N GLY A 246 -18.63 25.69 9.99
CA GLY A 246 -17.77 25.94 11.16
C GLY A 246 -17.91 24.95 12.34
N LEU A 247 -18.87 23.99 12.31
CA LEU A 247 -18.97 22.92 13.28
C LEU A 247 -17.77 21.95 13.21
N ALA A 248 -17.24 21.68 12.03
CA ALA A 248 -16.09 20.77 11.84
C ALA A 248 -14.78 21.38 12.33
N ARG A 249 -14.64 22.71 12.31
CA ARG A 249 -13.42 23.42 12.79
C ARG A 249 -13.23 23.37 14.30
N ARG A 250 -14.28 23.21 15.08
CA ARG A 250 -14.19 23.16 16.55
C ARG A 250 -13.57 21.87 17.11
N SER A 251 -13.52 20.80 16.33
CA SER A 251 -12.96 19.51 16.76
C SER A 251 -11.43 19.42 16.61
N GLN A 252 -10.78 20.35 15.92
CA GLN A 252 -9.33 20.32 15.66
C GLN A 252 -8.47 21.09 16.68
N SER A 253 -9.09 21.77 17.65
CA SER A 253 -8.39 22.74 18.53
C SER A 253 -7.78 22.15 19.81
N SER A 254 -7.75 20.85 20.01
CA SER A 254 -7.40 20.29 21.33
C SER A 254 -6.25 19.29 21.38
N VAL A 255 -5.34 19.27 20.43
CA VAL A 255 -4.06 18.55 20.64
C VAL A 255 -2.91 19.37 20.09
N GLY A 256 -2.29 20.13 20.98
CA GLY A 256 -1.01 20.77 20.72
C GLY A 256 0.11 19.74 20.68
N LEU A 257 0.64 19.48 19.49
CA LEU A 257 1.96 18.88 19.30
C LEU A 257 2.55 19.44 18.01
N ASN A 258 3.60 20.26 18.20
CA ASN A 258 4.48 20.77 17.15
C ASN A 258 5.24 19.60 16.51
N LEU A 259 4.77 19.17 15.35
CA LEU A 259 5.60 18.49 14.35
C LEU A 259 5.05 18.92 12.98
N THR A 260 5.92 19.05 11.99
CA THR A 260 5.62 19.29 10.59
C THR A 260 4.72 18.17 10.02
N ALA A 261 3.54 18.03 10.61
CA ALA A 261 2.51 17.13 10.18
C ALA A 261 1.95 17.69 8.86
N ALA A 262 2.01 16.93 7.80
CA ALA A 262 1.18 17.19 6.64
C ALA A 262 -0.24 17.39 7.14
N VAL A 263 -0.81 18.58 6.93
CA VAL A 263 -2.15 18.92 7.40
C VAL A 263 -3.11 17.95 6.75
N LEU A 264 -3.59 16.97 7.51
CA LEU A 264 -4.59 16.04 7.04
C LEU A 264 -5.93 16.77 6.92
N ASP A 265 -6.64 16.49 5.84
CA ASP A 265 -8.00 16.99 5.63
C ASP A 265 -8.96 16.50 6.73
N SER A 266 -10.16 17.08 6.79
CA SER A 266 -11.16 16.69 7.77
C SER A 266 -11.58 15.21 7.61
N PRO A 267 -12.05 14.53 8.67
CA PRO A 267 -12.61 13.18 8.56
C PRO A 267 -13.76 13.06 7.57
N LEU A 268 -14.56 14.13 7.40
CA LEU A 268 -15.66 14.17 6.43
C LEU A 268 -15.14 14.19 4.99
N GLU A 269 -13.99 14.84 4.75
CA GLU A 269 -13.33 14.80 3.46
C GLU A 269 -12.77 13.41 3.16
N ALA A 270 -12.20 12.72 4.15
CA ALA A 270 -11.76 11.33 3.99
C ALA A 270 -12.95 10.40 3.64
N MET A 271 -14.10 10.58 4.29
CA MET A 271 -15.33 9.85 3.95
C MET A 271 -15.83 10.19 2.54
N ALA A 272 -15.79 11.45 2.13
CA ALA A 272 -16.17 11.86 0.79
C ALA A 272 -15.28 11.18 -0.26
N ARG A 273 -13.96 11.14 -0.03
CA ARG A 273 -13.01 10.42 -0.89
C ARG A 273 -13.26 8.91 -0.91
N ALA A 274 -13.69 8.31 0.19
CA ALA A 274 -14.03 6.88 0.22
C ALA A 274 -15.16 6.54 -0.77
N LEU A 275 -16.11 7.45 -0.95
CA LEU A 275 -17.21 7.27 -1.92
C LEU A 275 -16.78 7.48 -3.37
N GLU A 276 -15.69 8.21 -3.61
CA GLU A 276 -15.18 8.56 -4.94
C GLU A 276 -14.01 7.68 -5.38
N THR A 277 -13.30 7.06 -4.43
CA THR A 277 -12.12 6.24 -4.71
C THR A 277 -12.53 4.80 -4.97
N PRO A 278 -12.39 4.30 -6.19
CA PRO A 278 -12.75 2.92 -6.46
C PRO A 278 -11.81 1.95 -5.73
N PRO A 279 -12.30 0.79 -5.30
CA PRO A 279 -11.45 -0.26 -4.77
C PRO A 279 -10.52 -0.80 -5.86
N ILE A 280 -9.39 -1.39 -5.48
CA ILE A 280 -8.42 -1.91 -6.43
C ILE A 280 -8.10 -3.38 -6.14
N HIS A 281 -8.03 -4.20 -7.19
CA HIS A 281 -7.60 -5.59 -7.04
C HIS A 281 -6.12 -5.65 -6.66
N VAL A 282 -5.76 -6.53 -5.74
CA VAL A 282 -4.37 -6.62 -5.23
C VAL A 282 -3.36 -6.91 -6.35
N GLU A 283 -3.73 -7.69 -7.35
CA GLU A 283 -2.86 -7.95 -8.50
C GLU A 283 -2.62 -6.70 -9.37
N HIS A 284 -3.58 -5.78 -9.45
CA HIS A 284 -3.40 -4.51 -10.17
C HIS A 284 -2.42 -3.59 -9.43
N VAL A 285 -2.44 -3.57 -8.09
CA VAL A 285 -1.43 -2.85 -7.31
C VAL A 285 -0.04 -3.44 -7.53
N ALA A 286 0.05 -4.77 -7.57
CA ALA A 286 1.30 -5.47 -7.83
C ALA A 286 1.84 -5.20 -9.26
N GLN A 287 0.96 -5.21 -10.26
CA GLN A 287 1.30 -4.85 -11.63
C GLN A 287 1.78 -3.40 -11.71
N ALA A 288 1.06 -2.47 -11.04
CA ALA A 288 1.45 -1.05 -11.00
C ALA A 288 2.82 -0.85 -10.33
N ALA A 289 3.14 -1.63 -9.28
CA ALA A 289 4.47 -1.60 -8.66
C ALA A 289 5.56 -2.02 -9.66
N CYS A 290 5.34 -3.08 -10.42
CA CYS A 290 6.28 -3.53 -11.44
C CYS A 290 6.39 -2.53 -12.61
N GLU A 291 5.26 -1.94 -13.08
CA GLU A 291 5.32 -0.89 -14.11
C GLU A 291 6.10 0.33 -13.63
N ALA A 292 5.87 0.76 -12.39
CA ALA A 292 6.56 1.88 -11.79
C ALA A 292 8.07 1.66 -11.64
N ILE A 293 8.50 0.41 -11.40
CA ILE A 293 9.93 0.05 -11.42
C ILE A 293 10.49 0.17 -12.83
N ALA A 294 9.74 -0.31 -13.83
CA ALA A 294 10.18 -0.38 -15.22
C ALA A 294 10.25 0.98 -15.94
N GLN A 295 9.50 1.98 -15.49
CA GLN A 295 9.42 3.32 -16.06
C GLN A 295 10.24 4.30 -15.23
N GLU A 296 11.24 4.95 -15.83
CA GLU A 296 12.19 5.80 -15.12
C GLU A 296 11.60 7.15 -14.68
N ASP A 297 10.57 7.61 -15.37
CA ASP A 297 9.84 8.85 -15.12
C ASP A 297 8.80 8.75 -13.98
N VAL A 298 8.50 7.53 -13.52
CA VAL A 298 7.54 7.30 -12.44
C VAL A 298 8.19 7.60 -11.09
N VAL A 299 7.75 8.67 -10.43
CA VAL A 299 8.25 9.15 -9.12
C VAL A 299 7.12 9.77 -8.30
N GLY A 300 7.21 9.66 -6.97
CA GLY A 300 6.25 10.27 -6.06
C GLY A 300 4.96 9.47 -5.84
N PRO A 301 3.85 10.11 -5.45
CA PRO A 301 2.62 9.44 -5.05
C PRO A 301 1.74 9.05 -6.24
N TYR A 302 1.20 7.83 -6.18
CA TYR A 302 0.26 7.26 -7.16
C TYR A 302 -0.96 6.71 -6.43
N GLY A 303 -2.12 7.36 -6.61
CA GLY A 303 -3.40 6.89 -6.13
C GLY A 303 -3.99 5.78 -7.01
N VAL A 304 -5.20 5.35 -6.69
CA VAL A 304 -5.84 4.21 -7.40
C VAL A 304 -6.01 4.50 -8.90
N ARG A 305 -6.38 5.73 -9.27
CA ARG A 305 -6.59 6.10 -10.67
C ARG A 305 -5.28 6.11 -11.46
N GLU A 306 -4.21 6.65 -10.87
CA GLU A 306 -2.88 6.66 -11.47
C GLU A 306 -2.33 5.24 -11.62
N MET A 307 -2.47 4.38 -10.60
CA MET A 307 -2.09 2.97 -10.70
C MET A 307 -2.82 2.24 -11.82
N ARG A 308 -4.14 2.49 -11.98
CA ARG A 308 -4.93 1.93 -13.10
C ARG A 308 -4.41 2.40 -14.45
N ARG A 309 -4.02 3.68 -14.59
CA ARG A 309 -3.42 4.21 -15.83
C ARG A 309 -2.07 3.58 -16.14
N LEU A 310 -1.21 3.39 -15.13
CA LEU A 310 0.09 2.73 -15.30
C LEU A 310 -0.04 1.34 -15.90
N ILE A 311 -1.08 0.58 -15.53
CA ILE A 311 -1.32 -0.77 -16.05
C ILE A 311 -2.21 -0.80 -17.31
N GLY A 312 -2.44 0.38 -17.93
CA GLY A 312 -3.15 0.49 -19.21
C GLY A 312 -4.67 0.61 -19.13
N TRP A 313 -5.27 0.79 -17.95
CA TRP A 313 -6.70 1.02 -17.87
C TRP A 313 -7.05 2.41 -18.45
N GLY A 314 -8.03 2.44 -19.35
CA GLY A 314 -8.49 3.66 -20.01
C GLY A 314 -7.68 4.08 -21.24
N ARG A 315 -6.67 3.32 -21.65
CA ARG A 315 -6.16 3.42 -23.02
C ARG A 315 -7.20 2.84 -23.97
N ALA A 316 -7.69 3.65 -24.93
CA ALA A 316 -8.44 3.13 -26.04
C ALA A 316 -7.61 2.01 -26.72
N PRO A 317 -8.21 0.90 -27.17
CA PRO A 317 -7.47 -0.09 -27.95
C PRO A 317 -6.85 0.65 -29.13
N GLU A 318 -5.52 0.65 -29.20
CA GLU A 318 -4.83 1.12 -30.40
C GLU A 318 -5.42 0.34 -31.56
N ALA A 319 -6.07 1.06 -32.48
CA ALA A 319 -6.55 0.47 -33.72
C ALA A 319 -5.34 -0.22 -34.34
N ARG A 320 -5.38 -1.55 -34.44
CA ARG A 320 -4.40 -2.30 -35.21
C ARG A 320 -4.43 -1.66 -36.59
N GLN A 321 -3.40 -0.88 -36.91
CA GLN A 321 -3.16 -0.47 -38.27
C GLN A 321 -2.94 -1.77 -39.02
N SER A 322 -3.98 -2.19 -39.75
CA SER A 322 -3.88 -3.25 -40.75
C SER A 322 -2.87 -2.74 -41.77
N GLU A 323 -1.68 -3.31 -41.77
CA GLU A 323 -0.86 -3.30 -42.95
C GLU A 323 -1.67 -4.02 -44.03
N ALA A 324 -2.43 -3.26 -44.76
CA ALA A 324 -3.00 -3.70 -46.03
C ALA A 324 -1.77 -3.90 -46.94
N HIS A 325 -1.44 -5.13 -47.20
CA HIS A 325 -0.60 -5.52 -48.31
C HIS A 325 -1.25 -4.99 -49.61
N THR A 326 -0.57 -4.02 -50.19
CA THR A 326 -0.79 -3.70 -51.61
C THR A 326 0.08 -4.64 -52.41
N VAL A 327 -0.58 -5.46 -53.15
CA VAL A 327 -0.03 -6.33 -54.24
C VAL A 327 0.55 -5.44 -55.35
#